data_7e921d08ed9cd39db7db5f6e9740cb41
#
_entry.id   7e921d08ed9cd39db7db5f6e9740cb41
#
_cell.length_a   1.000
_cell.length_b   1.000
_cell.length_c   1.000
_cell.angle_alpha   90.00
_cell.angle_beta   90.00
_cell.angle_gamma   90.00
#
_symmetry.space_group_name_H-M   'P 1'
#
loop_
_entity.id
_entity.type
_entity.pdbx_description
1 polymer ?
#
loop_
_entity_poly.entity_id
_entity_poly.type
_entity_poly.pdbx_seq_one_letter_code
_entity_poly.pdbx_strand_id
1 'polypeptide(L)'
;MVNPVAPKPCADCEGEPLRSASATDAADMLFIRYQSAAPNRHGRYPGVFALVNGLAWAGRLTAPQEQFRRRENDWYHDNLVDPGRLDPSPYDRGRHPEAEAWFKSSATHLIARVNGYLAILDAHGIEWSRLSSDAPGRIIYDDPYQVVVERWRQPAGREVG
;
A
#
# COMPACT_ATOMS: atom_id res chain seq x y z
N MET A 1 9.62 22.34 -54.87
CA MET A 1 9.66 22.60 -53.43
C MET A 1 8.33 22.20 -52.86
N VAL A 2 8.29 21.08 -52.21
CA VAL A 2 7.08 20.57 -51.56
C VAL A 2 7.11 21.06 -50.13
N ASN A 3 6.19 21.93 -49.74
CA ASN A 3 5.98 22.29 -48.34
C ASN A 3 5.48 21.06 -47.60
N PRO A 4 6.13 20.67 -46.51
CA PRO A 4 5.51 19.67 -45.63
C PRO A 4 4.26 20.29 -45.00
N VAL A 5 3.13 19.73 -45.33
CA VAL A 5 1.86 20.01 -44.64
C VAL A 5 2.05 19.55 -43.22
N ALA A 6 2.07 20.48 -42.28
CA ALA A 6 1.99 20.15 -40.87
C ALA A 6 0.74 19.32 -40.63
N PRO A 7 0.83 18.23 -39.89
CA PRO A 7 -0.37 17.47 -39.53
C PRO A 7 -1.29 18.37 -38.72
N LYS A 8 -2.54 18.44 -39.14
CA LYS A 8 -3.58 19.11 -38.38
C LYS A 8 -3.67 18.48 -37.02
N PRO A 9 -3.67 19.23 -35.93
CA PRO A 9 -3.98 18.66 -34.63
C PRO A 9 -5.38 18.03 -34.70
N CYS A 10 -5.48 16.79 -34.30
CA CYS A 10 -6.76 16.12 -34.19
C CYS A 10 -7.61 16.87 -33.18
N ALA A 11 -8.67 17.51 -33.67
CA ALA A 11 -9.62 18.22 -32.81
C ALA A 11 -10.34 17.30 -31.81
N ASP A 12 -10.23 16.00 -32.02
CA ASP A 12 -10.84 14.97 -31.17
C ASP A 12 -9.99 14.57 -29.95
N CYS A 13 -8.75 15.08 -29.84
CA CYS A 13 -7.87 14.74 -28.72
C CYS A 13 -7.99 15.66 -27.51
N GLU A 14 -8.69 16.77 -27.61
CA GLU A 14 -8.67 17.79 -26.54
C GLU A 14 -9.82 17.72 -25.54
N GLY A 15 -10.81 16.89 -25.74
CA GLY A 15 -11.99 16.84 -24.87
C GLY A 15 -12.18 15.56 -24.06
N GLU A 16 -11.68 14.45 -24.52
CA GLU A 16 -11.97 13.15 -23.92
C GLU A 16 -11.02 12.69 -22.80
N PRO A 17 -9.73 13.03 -22.78
CA PRO A 17 -8.86 12.51 -21.73
C PRO A 17 -9.21 13.00 -20.33
N LEU A 18 -9.76 14.21 -20.20
CA LEU A 18 -10.05 14.81 -18.89
C LEU A 18 -11.37 14.32 -18.27
N ARG A 19 -12.32 13.90 -19.07
CA ARG A 19 -13.60 13.37 -18.55
C ARG A 19 -13.54 11.91 -18.18
N SER A 20 -12.86 11.10 -18.98
CA SER A 20 -12.67 9.69 -18.70
C SER A 20 -11.65 9.46 -17.59
N ALA A 21 -10.63 10.33 -17.46
CA ALA A 21 -9.61 10.20 -16.42
C ALA A 21 -10.17 10.33 -15.01
N SER A 22 -11.05 11.29 -14.70
CA SER A 22 -11.57 11.46 -13.34
C SER A 22 -12.61 10.43 -12.92
N ALA A 23 -13.42 9.92 -13.85
CA ALA A 23 -14.38 8.86 -13.57
C ALA A 23 -13.74 7.46 -13.62
N THR A 24 -12.79 7.25 -14.52
CA THR A 24 -12.06 5.99 -14.69
C THR A 24 -11.04 5.78 -13.57
N ASP A 25 -10.35 6.85 -13.13
CA ASP A 25 -9.41 6.78 -12.01
C ASP A 25 -10.09 6.36 -10.70
N ALA A 26 -11.31 6.81 -10.44
CA ALA A 26 -12.07 6.39 -9.27
C ALA A 26 -12.56 4.93 -9.37
N ALA A 27 -12.89 4.45 -10.57
CA ALA A 27 -13.36 3.09 -10.81
C ALA A 27 -12.22 2.07 -10.92
N ASP A 28 -11.05 2.50 -11.45
CA ASP A 28 -9.90 1.64 -11.72
C ASP A 28 -8.79 1.78 -10.65
N MET A 29 -9.06 2.48 -9.54
CA MET A 29 -8.08 2.61 -8.47
C MET A 29 -7.81 1.26 -7.84
N LEU A 30 -6.56 0.81 -7.96
CA LEU A 30 -6.07 -0.35 -7.23
C LEU A 30 -5.40 0.08 -5.94
N PHE A 31 -5.58 -0.75 -4.94
CA PHE A 31 -4.89 -0.64 -3.66
C PHE A 31 -3.86 -1.76 -3.56
N ILE A 32 -2.70 -1.44 -3.04
CA ILE A 32 -1.55 -2.34 -3.00
C ILE A 32 -1.08 -2.48 -1.56
N ARG A 33 -0.85 -3.72 -1.14
CA ARG A 33 -0.31 -4.04 0.17
C ARG A 33 0.80 -5.06 0.05
N TYR A 34 1.86 -4.85 0.78
CA TYR A 34 2.93 -5.81 0.98
C TYR A 34 2.86 -6.34 2.41
N GLN A 35 2.80 -7.64 2.55
CA GLN A 35 2.58 -8.27 3.84
C GLN A 35 3.28 -9.62 3.90
N SER A 36 3.33 -10.20 5.10
CA SER A 36 3.77 -11.59 5.30
C SER A 36 2.97 -12.55 4.43
N ALA A 37 3.64 -13.53 3.85
CA ALA A 37 2.98 -14.61 3.09
C ALA A 37 2.17 -15.55 4.00
N ALA A 38 2.54 -15.64 5.27
CA ALA A 38 1.88 -16.48 6.26
C ALA A 38 1.29 -15.64 7.41
N PRO A 39 0.18 -16.05 8.00
CA PRO A 39 -0.37 -15.37 9.16
C PRO A 39 0.51 -15.57 10.40
N ASN A 40 0.48 -14.59 11.29
CA ASN A 40 1.08 -14.73 12.60
C ASN A 40 0.21 -15.60 13.55
N ARG A 41 0.68 -15.78 14.79
CA ARG A 41 -0.06 -16.54 15.81
C ARG A 41 -1.49 -16.04 16.12
N HIS A 42 -1.81 -14.81 15.73
CA HIS A 42 -3.13 -14.20 15.88
C HIS A 42 -3.98 -14.27 14.61
N GLY A 43 -3.53 -15.01 13.59
CA GLY A 43 -4.22 -15.11 12.30
C GLY A 43 -4.15 -13.86 11.43
N ARG A 44 -3.24 -12.93 11.75
CA ARG A 44 -3.06 -11.67 11.02
C ARG A 44 -1.84 -11.70 10.13
N TYR A 45 -1.90 -10.98 9.02
CA TYR A 45 -0.80 -10.82 8.08
C TYR A 45 -0.12 -9.47 8.33
N PRO A 46 0.99 -9.42 9.09
CA PRO A 46 1.70 -8.17 9.32
C PRO A 46 2.24 -7.59 8.02
N GLY A 47 2.20 -6.27 7.89
CA GLY A 47 2.82 -5.55 6.79
C GLY A 47 4.35 -5.64 6.83
N VAL A 48 5.00 -5.44 5.68
CA VAL A 48 6.46 -5.58 5.57
C VAL A 48 7.23 -4.60 6.47
N PHE A 49 6.70 -3.41 6.71
CA PHE A 49 7.31 -2.46 7.65
C PHE A 49 7.35 -3.01 9.08
N ALA A 50 6.26 -3.62 9.51
CA ALA A 50 6.17 -4.25 10.84
C ALA A 50 7.12 -5.45 10.95
N LEU A 51 7.27 -6.22 9.89
CA LEU A 51 8.21 -7.36 9.86
C LEU A 51 9.66 -6.89 10.02
N VAL A 52 10.08 -5.86 9.28
CA VAL A 52 11.45 -5.33 9.37
C VAL A 52 11.68 -4.66 10.73
N ASN A 53 10.72 -3.91 11.24
CA ASN A 53 10.80 -3.35 12.59
C ASN A 53 10.89 -4.45 13.66
N GLY A 54 10.18 -5.56 13.48
CA GLY A 54 10.27 -6.72 14.37
C GLY A 54 11.67 -7.35 14.37
N LEU A 55 12.33 -7.44 13.21
CA LEU A 55 13.72 -7.89 13.12
C LEU A 55 14.68 -6.93 13.86
N ALA A 56 14.44 -5.63 13.77
CA ALA A 56 15.23 -4.62 14.50
C ALA A 56 15.09 -4.79 16.00
N TRP A 57 13.89 -4.95 16.52
CA TRP A 57 13.64 -5.15 17.95
C TRP A 57 14.23 -6.46 18.48
N ALA A 58 14.28 -7.50 17.62
CA ALA A 58 14.94 -8.75 17.93
C ALA A 58 16.47 -8.69 17.81
N GLY A 59 17.04 -7.55 17.41
CA GLY A 59 18.49 -7.40 17.23
C GLY A 59 19.07 -8.21 16.07
N ARG A 60 18.26 -8.54 15.05
CA ARG A 60 18.64 -9.43 13.95
C ARG A 60 19.12 -8.70 12.69
N LEU A 61 18.95 -7.37 12.62
CA LEU A 61 19.42 -6.59 11.48
C LEU A 61 20.94 -6.40 11.52
N THR A 62 21.57 -6.45 10.35
CA THR A 62 22.96 -5.99 10.19
C THR A 62 23.02 -4.47 10.36
N ALA A 63 24.21 -3.92 10.58
CA ALA A 63 24.39 -2.48 10.71
C ALA A 63 23.91 -1.69 9.47
N PRO A 64 24.24 -2.12 8.22
CA PRO A 64 23.68 -1.47 7.02
C PRO A 64 22.16 -1.57 6.91
N GLN A 65 21.56 -2.70 7.29
CA GLN A 65 20.10 -2.88 7.29
C GLN A 65 19.42 -1.96 8.30
N GLU A 66 20.00 -1.80 9.49
CA GLU A 66 19.46 -0.89 10.51
C GLU A 66 19.58 0.57 10.09
N GLN A 67 20.67 0.97 9.43
CA GLN A 67 20.81 2.31 8.87
C GLN A 67 19.78 2.57 7.78
N PHE A 68 19.56 1.60 6.89
CA PHE A 68 18.51 1.66 5.86
C PHE A 68 17.14 1.85 6.51
N ARG A 69 16.80 0.99 7.47
CA ARG A 69 15.50 1.03 8.16
C ARG A 69 15.22 2.39 8.79
N ARG A 70 16.19 2.95 9.53
CA ARG A 70 16.04 4.27 10.17
C ARG A 70 15.82 5.37 9.14
N ARG A 71 16.67 5.42 8.12
CA ARG A 71 16.57 6.41 7.05
C ARG A 71 15.25 6.34 6.32
N GLU A 72 14.80 5.16 5.95
CA GLU A 72 13.56 4.97 5.20
C GLU A 72 12.32 5.16 6.07
N ASN A 73 12.36 4.75 7.33
CA ASN A 73 11.26 5.02 8.26
C ASN A 73 11.10 6.54 8.49
N ASP A 74 12.19 7.27 8.63
CA ASP A 74 12.17 8.74 8.74
C ASP A 74 11.61 9.38 7.47
N TRP A 75 12.01 8.87 6.31
CA TRP A 75 11.49 9.34 5.04
C TRP A 75 9.98 9.12 4.90
N TYR A 76 9.49 7.92 5.23
CA TYR A 76 8.05 7.65 5.24
C TYR A 76 7.29 8.51 6.25
N HIS A 77 7.89 8.74 7.39
CA HIS A 77 7.34 9.63 8.41
C HIS A 77 7.14 11.06 7.89
N ASP A 78 8.08 11.54 7.09
CA ASP A 78 8.04 12.89 6.52
C ASP A 78 7.13 12.99 5.29
N ASN A 79 6.92 11.91 4.56
CA ASN A 79 6.23 11.89 3.27
C ASN A 79 4.87 11.19 3.27
N LEU A 80 4.54 10.49 4.34
CA LEU A 80 3.27 9.78 4.48
C LEU A 80 2.66 10.11 5.85
N VAL A 81 1.43 10.58 5.82
CA VAL A 81 0.71 10.89 7.06
C VAL A 81 0.48 9.59 7.85
N ASP A 82 0.79 9.63 9.13
CA ASP A 82 0.38 8.56 10.04
C ASP A 82 -1.07 8.83 10.48
N PRO A 83 -2.04 8.01 10.03
CA PRO A 83 -3.44 8.22 10.39
C PRO A 83 -3.69 8.20 11.89
N GLY A 84 -2.91 7.41 12.63
CA GLY A 84 -3.03 7.31 14.08
C GLY A 84 -2.64 8.56 14.85
N ARG A 85 -1.90 9.47 14.22
CA ARG A 85 -1.56 10.78 14.81
C ARG A 85 -2.67 11.81 14.64
N LEU A 86 -3.44 11.71 13.57
CA LEU A 86 -4.57 12.59 13.30
C LEU A 86 -5.80 12.16 14.08
N ASP A 87 -6.08 10.88 14.06
CA ASP A 87 -7.17 10.23 14.76
C ASP A 87 -6.74 8.81 15.12
N PRO A 88 -6.60 8.46 16.40
CA PRO A 88 -6.21 7.11 16.80
C PRO A 88 -7.28 6.05 16.52
N SER A 89 -8.53 6.45 16.22
CA SER A 89 -9.65 5.53 16.05
C SER A 89 -9.47 4.50 14.92
N PRO A 90 -8.83 4.80 13.75
CA PRO A 90 -8.60 3.78 12.72
C PRO A 90 -7.73 2.61 13.18
N TYR A 91 -6.85 2.83 14.14
CA TYR A 91 -5.98 1.79 14.70
C TYR A 91 -6.39 1.33 16.10
N ASP A 92 -7.53 1.82 16.60
CA ASP A 92 -8.12 1.29 17.83
C ASP A 92 -8.58 -0.15 17.61
N ARG A 93 -7.85 -1.09 18.20
CA ARG A 93 -8.12 -2.52 18.03
C ARG A 93 -9.43 -2.96 18.68
N GLY A 94 -9.97 -2.19 19.61
CA GLY A 94 -11.30 -2.42 20.16
C GLY A 94 -12.41 -2.12 19.15
N ARG A 95 -12.22 -1.07 18.34
CA ARG A 95 -13.16 -0.66 17.29
C ARG A 95 -12.90 -1.32 15.96
N HIS A 96 -11.61 -1.44 15.60
CA HIS A 96 -11.16 -1.90 14.29
C HIS A 96 -10.05 -2.95 14.43
N PRO A 97 -10.36 -4.16 14.91
CA PRO A 97 -9.37 -5.19 15.18
C PRO A 97 -8.66 -5.69 13.91
N GLU A 98 -9.28 -5.54 12.76
CA GLU A 98 -8.79 -6.00 11.46
C GLU A 98 -8.32 -4.84 10.55
N ALA A 99 -7.98 -3.68 11.14
CA ALA A 99 -7.52 -2.53 10.37
C ALA A 99 -6.18 -2.79 9.66
N GLU A 100 -6.14 -2.50 8.38
CA GLU A 100 -4.97 -2.68 7.52
C GLU A 100 -4.76 -1.45 6.63
N ALA A 101 -3.52 -1.01 6.49
CA ALA A 101 -3.16 0.07 5.57
C ALA A 101 -2.82 -0.50 4.18
N TRP A 102 -3.30 0.18 3.15
CA TRP A 102 -3.03 -0.12 1.75
C TRP A 102 -2.58 1.15 1.02
N PHE A 103 -1.57 1.04 0.16
CA PHE A 103 -1.20 2.13 -0.74
C PHE A 103 -2.22 2.26 -1.87
N LYS A 104 -2.50 3.49 -2.28
CA LYS A 104 -3.12 3.73 -3.59
C LYS A 104 -2.09 3.45 -4.68
N SER A 105 -2.48 2.82 -5.77
CA SER A 105 -1.56 2.47 -6.87
C SER A 105 -0.90 3.70 -7.52
N SER A 106 -1.52 4.86 -7.40
CA SER A 106 -0.97 6.14 -7.85
C SER A 106 0.19 6.66 -6.99
N ALA A 107 0.35 6.15 -5.77
CA ALA A 107 1.45 6.54 -4.87
C ALA A 107 2.77 5.84 -5.25
N THR A 108 3.19 5.97 -6.50
CA THR A 108 4.34 5.25 -7.08
C THR A 108 5.65 5.54 -6.36
N HIS A 109 5.85 6.76 -5.89
CA HIS A 109 7.04 7.17 -5.14
C HIS A 109 7.15 6.48 -3.77
N LEU A 110 6.03 6.20 -3.12
CA LEU A 110 5.99 5.45 -1.86
C LEU A 110 6.21 3.95 -2.10
N ILE A 111 5.54 3.42 -3.12
CA ILE A 111 5.60 2.00 -3.48
C ILE A 111 7.02 1.60 -3.90
N ALA A 112 7.71 2.45 -4.67
CA ALA A 112 9.07 2.17 -5.15
C ALA A 112 10.06 1.97 -3.99
N ARG A 113 9.90 2.66 -2.88
CA ARG A 113 10.78 2.54 -1.72
C ARG A 113 10.57 1.28 -0.89
N VAL A 114 9.47 0.57 -1.09
CA VAL A 114 9.21 -0.70 -0.41
C VAL A 114 10.25 -1.76 -0.76
N ASN A 115 10.81 -1.71 -1.96
CA ASN A 115 11.78 -2.71 -2.45
C ASN A 115 12.97 -2.94 -1.50
N GLY A 116 13.46 -1.90 -0.83
CA GLY A 116 14.54 -2.04 0.13
C GLY A 116 14.16 -2.84 1.38
N TYR A 117 12.92 -2.69 1.84
CA TYR A 117 12.38 -3.51 2.93
C TYR A 117 12.23 -4.98 2.50
N LEU A 118 11.77 -5.21 1.28
CA LEU A 118 11.63 -6.56 0.72
C LEU A 118 12.98 -7.26 0.62
N ALA A 119 14.03 -6.55 0.20
CA ALA A 119 15.38 -7.08 0.14
C ALA A 119 15.90 -7.53 1.54
N ILE A 120 15.56 -6.80 2.59
CA ILE A 120 15.90 -7.19 3.97
C ILE A 120 15.16 -8.48 4.35
N LEU A 121 13.87 -8.57 4.05
CA LEU A 121 13.08 -9.78 4.33
C LEU A 121 13.63 -10.98 3.57
N ASP A 122 13.97 -10.82 2.31
CA ASP A 122 14.58 -11.87 1.48
C ASP A 122 15.90 -12.36 2.10
N ALA A 123 16.74 -11.44 2.56
CA ALA A 123 18.00 -11.76 3.22
C ALA A 123 17.83 -12.55 4.53
N HIS A 124 16.70 -12.40 5.19
CA HIS A 124 16.33 -13.12 6.41
C HIS A 124 15.46 -14.37 6.16
N GLY A 125 15.17 -14.70 4.89
CA GLY A 125 14.34 -15.84 4.53
C GLY A 125 12.86 -15.68 4.92
N ILE A 126 12.39 -14.45 5.08
CA ILE A 126 10.99 -14.16 5.42
C ILE A 126 10.20 -13.97 4.13
N GLU A 127 9.24 -14.85 3.89
CA GLU A 127 8.37 -14.78 2.72
C GLU A 127 7.34 -13.68 2.87
N TRP A 128 7.12 -12.96 1.79
CA TRP A 128 6.16 -11.87 1.70
C TRP A 128 5.32 -11.99 0.43
N SER A 129 4.17 -11.32 0.43
CA SER A 129 3.25 -11.27 -0.71
C SER A 129 2.90 -9.83 -1.04
N ARG A 130 2.75 -9.54 -2.34
CA ARG A 130 2.16 -8.32 -2.85
C ARG A 130 0.71 -8.58 -3.19
N LEU A 131 -0.19 -7.88 -2.53
CA LEU A 131 -1.61 -7.94 -2.80
C LEU A 131 -2.05 -6.73 -3.62
N SER A 132 -3.01 -6.94 -4.49
CA SER A 132 -3.66 -5.90 -5.29
C SER A 132 -5.17 -6.13 -5.26
N SER A 133 -5.93 -5.11 -4.95
CA SER A 133 -7.39 -5.18 -4.86
C SER A 133 -8.02 -3.85 -5.21
N ASP A 134 -9.16 -3.86 -5.86
CA ASP A 134 -10.02 -2.68 -6.06
C ASP A 134 -10.96 -2.43 -4.88
N ALA A 135 -11.15 -3.43 -4.02
CA ALA A 135 -12.02 -3.38 -2.86
C ALA A 135 -11.41 -4.15 -1.67
N PRO A 136 -10.34 -3.62 -1.04
CA PRO A 136 -9.60 -4.34 0.00
C PRO A 136 -10.38 -4.50 1.32
N GLY A 137 -11.41 -3.70 1.53
CA GLY A 137 -12.25 -3.72 2.72
C GLY A 137 -13.06 -2.43 2.86
N ARG A 138 -13.69 -2.27 4.01
CA ARG A 138 -14.39 -1.03 4.34
C ARG A 138 -13.39 0.06 4.68
N ILE A 139 -13.38 1.15 3.94
CA ILE A 139 -12.46 2.28 4.16
C ILE A 139 -12.88 3.02 5.43
N ILE A 140 -11.95 3.13 6.38
CA ILE A 140 -12.10 3.88 7.63
C ILE A 140 -11.20 5.11 7.71
N TYR A 141 -10.23 5.21 6.82
CA TYR A 141 -9.38 6.38 6.62
C TYR A 141 -8.95 6.45 5.15
N ASP A 142 -8.88 7.65 4.61
CA ASP A 142 -8.50 7.89 3.21
C ASP A 142 -7.70 9.19 3.10
N ASP A 143 -6.54 9.13 2.46
CA ASP A 143 -5.75 10.29 2.05
C ASP A 143 -5.26 10.11 0.59
N PRO A 144 -4.54 11.07 -0.01
CA PRO A 144 -4.12 10.96 -1.41
C PRO A 144 -3.25 9.75 -1.74
N TYR A 145 -2.61 9.11 -0.75
CA TYR A 145 -1.61 8.07 -0.98
C TYR A 145 -1.99 6.69 -0.43
N GLN A 146 -2.88 6.66 0.56
CA GLN A 146 -3.21 5.42 1.27
C GLN A 146 -4.65 5.42 1.74
N VAL A 147 -5.12 4.23 2.03
CA VAL A 147 -6.35 3.99 2.79
C VAL A 147 -6.03 3.08 3.97
N VAL A 148 -6.77 3.23 5.06
CA VAL A 148 -6.88 2.21 6.09
C VAL A 148 -8.25 1.57 5.94
N VAL A 149 -8.28 0.26 5.86
CA VAL A 149 -9.50 -0.50 5.67
C VAL A 149 -9.69 -1.49 6.81
N GLU A 150 -10.94 -1.76 7.11
CA GLU A 150 -11.31 -2.92 7.91
C GLU A 150 -11.66 -4.05 6.95
N ARG A 151 -10.94 -5.17 7.07
CA ARG A 151 -11.13 -6.32 6.18
C ARG A 151 -12.57 -6.80 6.26
N TRP A 152 -13.16 -7.12 5.13
CA TRP A 152 -14.45 -7.78 5.09
C TRP A 152 -14.36 -9.10 5.85
N ARG A 153 -15.19 -9.26 6.87
CA ARG A 153 -15.34 -10.57 7.52
C ARG A 153 -15.95 -11.51 6.47
N GLN A 154 -15.18 -12.50 6.09
CA GLN A 154 -15.79 -13.61 5.37
C GLN A 154 -16.85 -14.23 6.30
N PRO A 155 -18.10 -14.41 5.84
CA PRO A 155 -19.03 -15.21 6.60
C PRO A 155 -18.36 -16.55 6.87
N ALA A 156 -18.38 -16.99 8.13
CA ALA A 156 -17.89 -18.30 8.51
C ALA A 156 -18.46 -19.30 7.51
N GLY A 157 -17.57 -19.96 6.76
CA GLY A 157 -18.00 -20.89 5.70
C GLY A 157 -19.01 -21.85 6.32
N ARG A 158 -20.21 -21.88 5.76
CA ARG A 158 -21.10 -22.99 6.01
C ARG A 158 -20.34 -24.21 5.53
N GLU A 159 -19.85 -25.00 6.45
CA GLU A 159 -19.50 -26.36 6.12
C GLU A 159 -20.78 -26.99 5.56
N VAL A 160 -20.81 -27.17 4.25
CA VAL A 160 -21.79 -28.01 3.61
C VAL A 160 -21.35 -29.43 3.90
N GLY A 161 -21.91 -29.96 4.97
CA GLY A 161 -21.79 -31.38 5.30
C GLY A 161 -22.54 -32.24 4.28
#